data_238ec34c85406f6d2d5f854fe5006391
#
_entry.id   238ec34c85406f6d2d5f854fe5006391
#
_cell.length_a   1.000
_cell.length_b   1.000
_cell.length_c   1.000
_cell.angle_alpha   90.00
_cell.angle_beta   90.00
_cell.angle_gamma   90.00
#
_symmetry.space_group_name_H-M   'P 1'
#
loop_
_entity.id
_entity.type
_entity.pdbx_description
1 polymer ?
#
loop_
_entity_poly.entity_id
_entity_poly.type
_entity_poly.pdbx_seq_one_letter_code
_entity_poly.pdbx_strand_id
1 'polypeptide(L)'
;MYQTVFKRVGVRLPFTPFERELLIEINTAPAQLHPNSWAFVRGFQILCGHLGILPSVDVFLHFFEVKKQGKSFWVSFSGIAGMILLSLFQNSYKNWKGKFSRVCSAKHDPTALDGKDWTERPKLLRAKALEELSPADREVSKALVGLGIGFDTLKLVASEYNAHSLTTYFGNETFPSSPLL
;
A
#
# COMPACT_ATOMS: atom_id res chain seq x y z
N MET A 1 14.62 8.46 -2.00
CA MET A 1 13.16 8.25 -2.15
C MET A 1 12.47 9.59 -2.42
N TYR A 2 11.34 9.63 -3.09
CA TYR A 2 10.68 10.90 -3.45
C TYR A 2 10.00 11.55 -2.24
N GLN A 3 10.19 12.87 -2.08
CA GLN A 3 9.62 13.61 -0.93
C GLN A 3 8.09 13.54 -0.86
N THR A 4 7.42 13.42 -2.00
CA THR A 4 5.97 13.24 -2.08
C THR A 4 5.49 12.03 -1.27
N VAL A 5 6.26 10.93 -1.27
CA VAL A 5 5.91 9.70 -0.56
C VAL A 5 5.89 9.93 0.96
N PHE A 6 6.83 10.70 1.48
CA PHE A 6 6.86 11.06 2.90
C PHE A 6 5.83 12.14 3.26
N LYS A 7 5.81 13.24 2.48
CA LYS A 7 5.06 14.45 2.86
C LYS A 7 3.58 14.39 2.54
N ARG A 8 3.17 13.63 1.51
CA ARG A 8 1.80 13.60 1.03
C ARG A 8 1.13 12.24 1.20
N VAL A 9 1.90 11.15 1.15
CA VAL A 9 1.38 9.80 1.35
C VAL A 9 1.53 9.35 2.81
N GLY A 10 2.43 9.97 3.57
CA GLY A 10 2.62 9.68 4.99
C GLY A 10 3.42 8.40 5.27
N VAL A 11 4.15 7.88 4.28
CA VAL A 11 5.06 6.76 4.51
C VAL A 11 6.15 7.20 5.48
N ARG A 12 6.44 6.38 6.46
CA ARG A 12 7.44 6.64 7.51
C ARG A 12 8.59 5.63 7.43
N LEU A 13 9.68 5.96 8.07
CA LEU A 13 10.82 5.06 8.23
C LEU A 13 11.03 4.77 9.73
N PRO A 14 11.44 3.55 10.08
CA PRO A 14 11.65 2.40 9.20
C PRO A 14 10.35 1.92 8.55
N PHE A 15 10.44 1.22 7.40
CA PHE A 15 9.29 0.61 6.77
C PHE A 15 8.64 -0.43 7.68
N THR A 16 7.30 -0.53 7.61
CA THR A 16 6.56 -1.58 8.31
C THR A 16 6.97 -2.98 7.79
N PRO A 17 6.76 -4.06 8.55
CA PRO A 17 6.98 -5.43 8.05
C PRO A 17 6.29 -5.67 6.71
N PHE A 18 5.01 -5.30 6.60
CA PHE A 18 4.23 -5.43 5.38
C PHE A 18 4.84 -4.69 4.18
N GLU A 19 5.28 -3.43 4.36
CA GLU A 19 5.90 -2.64 3.29
C GLU A 19 7.19 -3.29 2.79
N ARG A 20 8.00 -3.83 3.72
CA ARG A 20 9.25 -4.54 3.37
C ARG A 20 8.99 -5.84 2.63
N GLU A 21 8.07 -6.66 3.13
CA GLU A 21 7.68 -7.92 2.51
C GLU A 21 7.13 -7.70 1.10
N LEU A 22 6.27 -6.69 0.93
CA LEU A 22 5.72 -6.33 -0.37
C LEU A 22 6.81 -5.93 -1.37
N LEU A 23 7.76 -5.07 -0.96
CA LEU A 23 8.87 -4.65 -1.81
C LEU A 23 9.81 -5.80 -2.17
N ILE A 24 10.03 -6.75 -1.25
CA ILE A 24 10.79 -7.97 -1.49
C ILE A 24 10.06 -8.86 -2.49
N GLU A 25 8.76 -9.09 -2.28
CA GLU A 25 7.94 -9.95 -3.14
C GLU A 25 7.94 -9.46 -4.58
N ILE A 26 7.70 -8.16 -4.80
CA ILE A 26 7.71 -7.58 -6.15
C ILE A 26 9.12 -7.29 -6.69
N ASN A 27 10.16 -7.59 -5.93
CA ASN A 27 11.57 -7.33 -6.25
C ASN A 27 11.80 -5.88 -6.72
N THR A 28 11.43 -4.89 -5.90
CA THR A 28 11.43 -3.48 -6.30
C THR A 28 12.04 -2.62 -5.21
N ALA A 29 12.91 -1.69 -5.60
CA ALA A 29 13.42 -0.69 -4.67
C ALA A 29 12.31 0.30 -4.25
N PRO A 30 12.33 0.82 -3.01
CA PRO A 30 11.30 1.77 -2.55
C PRO A 30 11.15 3.01 -3.44
N ALA A 31 12.26 3.52 -4.01
CA ALA A 31 12.25 4.67 -4.91
C ALA A 31 11.77 4.33 -6.33
N GLN A 32 11.65 3.05 -6.66
CA GLN A 32 11.19 2.55 -7.95
C GLN A 32 9.66 2.40 -7.99
N LEU A 33 9.02 2.34 -6.81
CA LEU A 33 7.58 2.30 -6.71
C LEU A 33 6.99 3.70 -6.91
N HIS A 34 6.01 3.81 -7.82
CA HIS A 34 5.35 5.08 -8.13
C HIS A 34 4.62 5.65 -6.89
N PRO A 35 4.60 6.98 -6.66
CA PRO A 35 3.92 7.57 -5.49
C PRO A 35 2.44 7.19 -5.34
N ASN A 36 1.70 7.05 -6.43
CA ASN A 36 0.31 6.59 -6.36
C ASN A 36 0.20 5.17 -5.78
N SER A 37 1.18 4.32 -6.09
CA SER A 37 1.23 2.95 -5.58
C SER A 37 1.52 2.93 -4.08
N TRP A 38 2.37 3.83 -3.61
CA TRP A 38 2.58 4.03 -2.18
C TRP A 38 1.28 4.47 -1.47
N ALA A 39 0.45 5.27 -2.14
CA ALA A 39 -0.85 5.64 -1.56
C ALA A 39 -1.82 4.45 -1.50
N PHE A 40 -1.80 3.52 -2.47
CA PHE A 40 -2.57 2.27 -2.36
C PHE A 40 -2.06 1.40 -1.21
N VAL A 41 -0.74 1.25 -1.07
CA VAL A 41 -0.12 0.53 0.07
C VAL A 41 -0.59 1.13 1.39
N ARG A 42 -0.54 2.45 1.50
CA ARG A 42 -0.93 3.16 2.70
C ARG A 42 -2.43 3.08 2.97
N GLY A 43 -3.26 3.29 1.95
CA GLY A 43 -4.72 3.13 2.06
C GLY A 43 -5.13 1.73 2.51
N PHE A 44 -4.48 0.70 1.98
CA PHE A 44 -4.71 -0.69 2.39
C PHE A 44 -4.35 -0.91 3.86
N GLN A 45 -3.20 -0.40 4.33
CA GLN A 45 -2.81 -0.48 5.74
C GLN A 45 -3.82 0.21 6.66
N ILE A 46 -4.38 1.37 6.23
CA ILE A 46 -5.40 2.09 6.99
C ILE A 46 -6.68 1.27 7.10
N LEU A 47 -7.14 0.65 6.01
CA LEU A 47 -8.31 -0.22 6.03
C LEU A 47 -8.11 -1.43 6.95
N CYS A 48 -6.96 -2.10 6.84
CA CYS A 48 -6.62 -3.20 7.73
C CYS A 48 -6.57 -2.75 9.21
N GLY A 49 -5.93 -1.61 9.48
CA GLY A 49 -5.88 -1.04 10.83
C GLY A 49 -7.24 -0.69 11.41
N HIS A 50 -8.17 -0.20 10.56
CA HIS A 50 -9.55 0.06 10.96
C HIS A 50 -10.28 -1.21 11.39
N LEU A 51 -10.02 -2.33 10.72
CA LEU A 51 -10.58 -3.63 11.08
C LEU A 51 -9.83 -4.34 12.21
N GLY A 52 -8.72 -3.77 12.71
CA GLY A 52 -7.85 -4.46 13.68
C GLY A 52 -7.11 -5.67 13.09
N ILE A 53 -6.89 -5.69 11.78
CA ILE A 53 -6.29 -6.80 11.05
C ILE A 53 -4.86 -6.42 10.62
N LEU A 54 -3.93 -7.38 10.69
CA LEU A 54 -2.61 -7.18 10.12
C LEU A 54 -2.66 -7.24 8.59
N PRO A 55 -2.01 -6.29 7.87
CA PRO A 55 -1.98 -6.32 6.42
C PRO A 55 -1.14 -7.50 5.92
N SER A 56 -1.66 -8.25 4.93
CA SER A 56 -1.01 -9.38 4.26
C SER A 56 -0.65 -9.01 2.83
N VAL A 57 0.54 -9.43 2.37
CA VAL A 57 0.99 -9.22 0.99
C VAL A 57 0.10 -9.97 0.00
N ASP A 58 -0.32 -11.17 0.36
CA ASP A 58 -1.18 -11.99 -0.49
C ASP A 58 -2.56 -11.37 -0.67
N VAL A 59 -3.15 -10.84 0.40
CA VAL A 59 -4.41 -10.12 0.34
C VAL A 59 -4.26 -8.82 -0.47
N PHE A 60 -3.17 -8.08 -0.29
CA PHE A 60 -2.90 -6.89 -1.11
C PHE A 60 -2.82 -7.24 -2.60
N LEU A 61 -2.05 -8.27 -2.95
CA LEU A 61 -1.90 -8.75 -4.32
C LEU A 61 -3.15 -9.45 -4.88
N HIS A 62 -4.16 -9.72 -4.06
CA HIS A 62 -5.48 -10.13 -4.53
C HIS A 62 -6.29 -8.94 -5.10
N PHE A 63 -6.13 -7.75 -4.55
CA PHE A 63 -6.79 -6.53 -5.02
C PHE A 63 -6.00 -5.76 -6.09
N PHE A 64 -4.69 -5.97 -6.17
CA PHE A 64 -3.81 -5.20 -7.04
C PHE A 64 -2.87 -6.08 -7.85
N GLU A 65 -2.68 -5.70 -9.10
CA GLU A 65 -1.66 -6.27 -9.97
C GLU A 65 -0.44 -5.33 -10.09
N VAL A 66 0.72 -5.90 -10.36
CA VAL A 66 1.98 -5.18 -10.50
C VAL A 66 2.27 -4.92 -11.97
N LYS A 67 2.40 -3.65 -12.35
CA LYS A 67 2.66 -3.23 -13.73
C LYS A 67 3.92 -2.38 -13.86
N LYS A 68 4.63 -2.55 -14.97
CA LYS A 68 5.71 -1.65 -15.36
C LYS A 68 5.13 -0.40 -16.03
N GLN A 69 5.64 0.77 -15.68
CA GLN A 69 5.22 2.03 -16.26
C GLN A 69 6.00 2.34 -17.55
N GLY A 70 5.40 2.02 -18.70
CA GLY A 70 5.97 2.28 -20.02
C GLY A 70 7.37 1.71 -20.19
N LYS A 71 8.28 2.48 -20.82
CA LYS A 71 9.71 2.11 -21.01
C LYS A 71 10.58 2.40 -19.77
N SER A 72 10.01 2.98 -18.70
CA SER A 72 10.73 3.31 -17.47
C SER A 72 10.88 2.07 -16.59
N PHE A 73 11.81 2.13 -15.64
CA PHE A 73 11.97 1.09 -14.61
C PHE A 73 10.99 1.24 -13.44
N TRP A 74 10.08 2.21 -13.48
CA TRP A 74 9.10 2.38 -12.42
C TRP A 74 8.02 1.31 -12.46
N VAL A 75 7.65 0.90 -11.25
CA VAL A 75 6.61 -0.09 -10.98
C VAL A 75 5.39 0.63 -10.41
N SER A 76 4.21 0.17 -10.77
CA SER A 76 2.95 0.66 -10.23
C SER A 76 2.00 -0.47 -9.92
N PHE A 77 1.13 -0.23 -8.96
CA PHE A 77 -0.04 -1.07 -8.73
C PHE A 77 -1.23 -0.56 -9.53
N SER A 78 -2.05 -1.50 -9.98
CA SER A 78 -3.32 -1.25 -10.66
C SER A 78 -4.40 -2.11 -10.02
N GLY A 79 -5.51 -1.51 -9.64
CA GLY A 79 -6.68 -2.25 -9.18
C GLY A 79 -7.29 -3.09 -10.30
N ILE A 80 -8.04 -4.12 -9.93
CA ILE A 80 -8.65 -5.07 -10.85
C ILE A 80 -10.09 -4.64 -11.13
N ALA A 81 -10.50 -4.72 -12.40
CA ALA A 81 -11.87 -4.44 -12.78
C ALA A 81 -12.84 -5.38 -12.01
N GLY A 82 -13.85 -4.80 -11.39
CA GLY A 82 -14.84 -5.54 -10.59
C GLY A 82 -14.46 -5.78 -9.12
N MET A 83 -13.19 -5.51 -8.72
CA MET A 83 -12.72 -5.66 -7.33
C MET A 83 -11.94 -4.42 -6.87
N ILE A 84 -12.46 -3.23 -7.14
CA ILE A 84 -11.78 -1.97 -6.82
C ILE A 84 -11.97 -1.65 -5.34
N LEU A 85 -11.07 -2.14 -4.49
CA LEU A 85 -11.06 -1.79 -3.07
C LEU A 85 -10.79 -0.30 -2.86
N LEU A 86 -9.76 0.23 -3.53
CA LEU A 86 -9.34 1.62 -3.48
C LEU A 86 -9.51 2.25 -4.86
N SER A 87 -10.18 3.40 -4.92
CA SER A 87 -10.41 4.10 -6.17
C SER A 87 -9.11 4.61 -6.78
N LEU A 88 -9.02 4.49 -8.11
CA LEU A 88 -7.91 5.03 -8.87
C LEU A 88 -7.88 6.56 -8.76
N PHE A 89 -6.68 7.12 -8.72
CA PHE A 89 -6.49 8.56 -8.72
C PHE A 89 -6.99 9.14 -10.04
N GLN A 90 -7.97 10.06 -9.99
CA GLN A 90 -8.34 10.88 -11.14
C GLN A 90 -7.17 11.81 -11.54
N ASN A 91 -6.37 12.23 -10.55
CA ASN A 91 -5.17 13.04 -10.75
C ASN A 91 -3.99 12.39 -10.02
N SER A 92 -3.04 11.84 -10.76
CA SER A 92 -1.78 11.35 -10.18
C SER A 92 -1.01 12.48 -9.50
N TYR A 93 -0.20 12.15 -8.51
CA TYR A 93 0.76 13.12 -7.95
C TYR A 93 1.64 13.68 -9.06
N LYS A 94 1.46 14.98 -9.38
CA LYS A 94 2.25 15.66 -10.42
C LYS A 94 3.55 16.23 -9.83
N ASN A 95 4.55 16.44 -10.68
CA ASN A 95 5.81 17.11 -10.34
C ASN A 95 6.62 16.48 -9.18
N TRP A 96 6.43 15.19 -8.93
CA TRP A 96 7.10 14.47 -7.84
C TRP A 96 8.56 14.10 -8.15
N LYS A 97 8.95 13.99 -9.43
CA LYS A 97 10.26 13.51 -9.88
C LYS A 97 11.42 14.43 -9.46
N GLY A 98 11.19 15.74 -9.42
CA GLY A 98 12.22 16.73 -9.10
C GLY A 98 12.56 16.86 -7.60
N LYS A 99 11.78 16.22 -6.71
CA LYS A 99 11.97 16.33 -5.26
C LYS A 99 12.32 14.97 -4.67
N PHE A 100 13.62 14.72 -4.57
CA PHE A 100 14.19 13.46 -4.09
C PHE A 100 14.95 13.68 -2.78
N SER A 101 14.79 12.76 -1.82
CA SER A 101 15.57 12.71 -0.58
C SER A 101 16.34 11.40 -0.52
N ARG A 102 17.65 11.50 -0.23
CA ARG A 102 18.45 10.33 0.08
C ARG A 102 18.08 9.86 1.48
N VAL A 103 17.79 8.59 1.62
CA VAL A 103 17.57 7.92 2.90
C VAL A 103 18.82 7.11 3.20
N CYS A 104 19.42 7.32 4.36
CA CYS A 104 20.56 6.56 4.83
C CYS A 104 20.22 6.03 6.21
N SER A 105 20.56 4.78 6.49
CA SER A 105 20.53 4.26 7.86
C SER A 105 21.68 4.91 8.66
N ALA A 106 21.38 5.34 9.87
CA ALA A 106 22.41 5.88 10.78
C ALA A 106 23.22 4.77 11.45
N LYS A 107 22.72 3.54 11.46
CA LYS A 107 23.37 2.31 11.97
C LYS A 107 23.02 1.16 11.06
N HIS A 108 23.89 0.16 11.02
CA HIS A 108 23.63 -1.08 10.29
C HIS A 108 22.39 -1.77 10.87
N ASP A 109 21.20 -1.40 10.33
CA ASP A 109 19.94 -2.02 10.67
C ASP A 109 19.67 -3.12 9.63
N PRO A 110 19.74 -4.41 10.01
CA PRO A 110 19.51 -5.52 9.07
C PRO A 110 18.06 -5.56 8.56
N THR A 111 17.16 -4.80 9.18
CA THR A 111 15.77 -4.65 8.73
C THR A 111 15.58 -3.50 7.72
N ALA A 112 16.60 -2.63 7.57
CA ALA A 112 16.60 -1.61 6.55
C ALA A 112 16.70 -2.24 5.16
N LEU A 113 15.96 -1.71 4.20
CA LEU A 113 16.14 -2.06 2.79
C LEU A 113 17.40 -1.38 2.22
N ASP A 114 18.44 -1.28 3.06
CA ASP A 114 19.73 -0.70 2.68
C ASP A 114 20.36 -1.55 1.57
N GLY A 115 20.69 -0.88 0.47
CA GLY A 115 21.32 -1.53 -0.67
C GLY A 115 20.35 -2.19 -1.65
N LYS A 116 19.02 -2.04 -1.51
CA LYS A 116 18.11 -2.43 -2.56
C LYS A 116 18.13 -1.38 -3.67
N ASP A 117 19.01 -1.61 -4.63
CA ASP A 117 19.15 -0.80 -5.84
C ASP A 117 17.95 -0.98 -6.77
N TRP A 118 17.76 -0.05 -7.69
CA TRP A 118 16.79 -0.20 -8.76
C TRP A 118 17.08 -1.46 -9.56
N THR A 119 16.07 -2.29 -9.71
CA THR A 119 16.18 -3.51 -10.51
C THR A 119 15.66 -3.29 -11.91
N GLU A 120 16.33 -3.88 -12.89
CA GLU A 120 15.82 -3.96 -14.27
C GLU A 120 14.74 -5.05 -14.41
N ARG A 121 14.63 -5.92 -13.40
CA ARG A 121 13.76 -7.11 -13.42
C ARG A 121 12.79 -7.12 -12.23
N PRO A 122 11.89 -6.13 -12.11
CA PRO A 122 10.82 -6.22 -11.13
C PRO A 122 9.91 -7.41 -11.48
N LYS A 123 9.36 -8.05 -10.46
CA LYS A 123 8.34 -9.07 -10.67
C LYS A 123 7.02 -8.39 -11.03
N LEU A 124 6.53 -8.63 -12.24
CA LEU A 124 5.23 -8.18 -12.70
C LEU A 124 4.21 -9.28 -12.36
N LEU A 125 3.51 -9.10 -11.27
CA LEU A 125 2.59 -10.09 -10.74
C LEU A 125 1.16 -9.74 -11.19
N ARG A 126 0.45 -10.75 -11.72
CA ARG A 126 -1.01 -10.67 -11.83
C ARG A 126 -1.63 -10.69 -10.44
N ALA A 127 -2.84 -10.20 -10.34
CA ALA A 127 -3.57 -10.35 -9.11
C ALA A 127 -3.81 -11.83 -8.77
N LYS A 128 -3.70 -12.14 -7.48
CA LYS A 128 -3.98 -13.49 -6.98
C LYS A 128 -5.48 -13.80 -7.04
N ALA A 129 -5.82 -14.97 -7.52
CA ALA A 129 -7.19 -15.46 -7.42
C ALA A 129 -7.56 -15.77 -5.96
N LEU A 130 -8.84 -15.73 -5.62
CA LEU A 130 -9.30 -15.99 -4.25
C LEU A 130 -8.88 -17.39 -3.76
N GLU A 131 -8.82 -18.36 -4.67
CA GLU A 131 -8.43 -19.74 -4.43
C GLU A 131 -6.94 -19.88 -4.09
N GLU A 132 -6.12 -18.94 -4.51
CA GLU A 132 -4.67 -18.90 -4.24
C GLU A 132 -4.36 -18.36 -2.84
N LEU A 133 -5.35 -17.76 -2.16
CA LEU A 133 -5.21 -17.24 -0.81
C LEU A 133 -5.35 -18.35 0.24
N SER A 134 -4.66 -18.19 1.36
CA SER A 134 -4.88 -19.02 2.54
C SER A 134 -6.32 -18.86 3.05
N PRO A 135 -6.86 -19.83 3.82
CA PRO A 135 -8.18 -19.66 4.44
C PRO A 135 -8.30 -18.38 5.28
N ALA A 136 -7.26 -18.03 6.03
CA ALA A 136 -7.21 -16.81 6.84
C ALA A 136 -7.24 -15.55 5.95
N ASP A 137 -6.45 -15.50 4.87
CA ASP A 137 -6.43 -14.37 3.95
C ASP A 137 -7.75 -14.19 3.20
N ARG A 138 -8.48 -15.28 2.92
CA ARG A 138 -9.83 -15.20 2.33
C ARG A 138 -10.81 -14.50 3.26
N GLU A 139 -10.75 -14.78 4.56
CA GLU A 139 -11.61 -14.09 5.53
C GLU A 139 -11.24 -12.61 5.66
N VAL A 140 -9.95 -12.28 5.64
CA VAL A 140 -9.47 -10.89 5.59
C VAL A 140 -9.97 -10.19 4.33
N SER A 141 -9.87 -10.83 3.16
CA SER A 141 -10.38 -10.28 1.89
C SER A 141 -11.88 -10.01 1.95
N LYS A 142 -12.68 -10.96 2.49
CA LYS A 142 -14.12 -10.77 2.68
C LYS A 142 -14.45 -9.61 3.63
N ALA A 143 -13.71 -9.49 4.74
CA ALA A 143 -13.90 -8.39 5.69
C ALA A 143 -13.63 -7.04 5.05
N LEU A 144 -12.55 -6.93 4.25
CA LEU A 144 -12.22 -5.70 3.51
C LEU A 144 -13.30 -5.33 2.48
N VAL A 145 -13.81 -6.31 1.73
CA VAL A 145 -14.92 -6.09 0.78
C VAL A 145 -16.19 -5.70 1.54
N GLY A 146 -16.42 -6.26 2.71
CA GLY A 146 -17.54 -5.93 3.59
C GLY A 146 -17.57 -4.48 4.08
N LEU A 147 -16.41 -3.81 4.19
CA LEU A 147 -16.36 -2.36 4.46
C LEU A 147 -16.91 -1.53 3.31
N GLY A 148 -16.92 -2.08 2.09
CA GLY A 148 -17.28 -1.40 0.87
C GLY A 148 -16.16 -1.43 -0.17
N ILE A 149 -16.43 -0.86 -1.33
CA ILE A 149 -15.49 -0.78 -2.46
C ILE A 149 -15.36 0.66 -2.96
N GLY A 150 -14.25 0.96 -3.64
CA GLY A 150 -14.03 2.26 -4.28
C GLY A 150 -13.70 3.39 -3.31
N PHE A 151 -13.10 3.08 -2.16
CA PHE A 151 -12.66 4.12 -1.22
C PHE A 151 -11.75 5.14 -1.90
N ASP A 152 -12.01 6.43 -1.71
CA ASP A 152 -11.15 7.49 -2.21
C ASP A 152 -9.80 7.46 -1.49
N THR A 153 -8.79 6.96 -2.18
CA THR A 153 -7.46 6.75 -1.62
C THR A 153 -6.82 8.04 -1.09
N LEU A 154 -7.05 9.18 -1.77
CA LEU A 154 -6.47 10.46 -1.31
C LEU A 154 -7.12 10.92 -0.02
N LYS A 155 -8.44 10.84 0.08
CA LYS A 155 -9.17 11.19 1.31
C LYS A 155 -8.79 10.26 2.44
N LEU A 156 -8.70 8.96 2.17
CA LEU A 156 -8.34 7.95 3.16
C LEU A 156 -6.93 8.19 3.72
N VAL A 157 -5.95 8.41 2.85
CA VAL A 157 -4.57 8.71 3.28
C VAL A 157 -4.48 10.05 4.02
N ALA A 158 -5.25 11.06 3.61
CA ALA A 158 -5.28 12.35 4.29
C ALA A 158 -5.97 12.28 5.67
N SER A 159 -6.94 11.39 5.86
CA SER A 159 -7.70 11.25 7.10
C SER A 159 -6.91 10.61 8.23
N GLU A 160 -5.86 9.85 7.94
CA GLU A 160 -5.01 9.20 8.96
C GLU A 160 -4.33 10.22 9.89
N TYR A 161 -4.13 11.45 9.43
CA TYR A 161 -3.57 12.53 10.26
C TYR A 161 -4.56 13.06 11.31
N ASN A 162 -5.83 12.61 11.26
CA ASN A 162 -6.87 13.02 12.19
C ASN A 162 -7.80 11.85 12.50
N ALA A 163 -7.64 11.24 13.68
CA ALA A 163 -8.46 10.10 14.13
C ALA A 163 -9.97 10.38 14.06
N HIS A 164 -10.40 11.64 14.32
CA HIS A 164 -11.79 12.06 14.18
C HIS A 164 -12.31 11.96 12.74
N SER A 165 -11.44 12.19 11.76
CA SER A 165 -11.80 12.09 10.34
C SER A 165 -12.00 10.64 9.87
N LEU A 166 -11.32 9.66 10.47
CA LEU A 166 -11.56 8.24 10.17
C LEU A 166 -12.94 7.80 10.66
N THR A 167 -13.32 8.19 11.86
CA THR A 167 -14.66 7.93 12.41
C THR A 167 -15.75 8.55 11.52
N THR A 168 -15.52 9.75 11.00
CA THR A 168 -16.45 10.42 10.07
C THR A 168 -16.47 9.74 8.70
N TYR A 169 -15.32 9.19 8.24
CA TYR A 169 -15.22 8.54 6.94
C TYR A 169 -15.98 7.21 6.89
N PHE A 170 -15.90 6.41 7.98
CA PHE A 170 -16.56 5.09 8.08
C PHE A 170 -17.93 5.13 8.75
N GLY A 171 -18.38 6.31 9.22
CA GLY A 171 -19.58 6.44 10.06
C GLY A 171 -19.32 5.99 11.52
N ASN A 172 -20.30 6.22 12.38
CA ASN A 172 -20.23 5.84 13.81
C ASN A 172 -20.47 4.34 14.06
N GLU A 173 -20.22 3.47 13.10
CA GLU A 173 -20.30 2.04 13.36
C GLU A 173 -19.14 1.64 14.28
N THR A 174 -19.48 1.38 15.52
CA THR A 174 -18.56 0.82 16.53
C THR A 174 -18.23 -0.60 16.14
N PHE A 175 -17.09 -0.79 15.50
CA PHE A 175 -16.52 -2.11 15.32
C PHE A 175 -15.98 -2.65 16.65
N PRO A 176 -16.08 -3.95 16.91
CA PRO A 176 -15.66 -4.54 18.16
C PRO A 176 -14.16 -4.30 18.38
N SER A 177 -13.85 -3.63 19.47
CA SER A 177 -12.49 -3.46 20.00
C SER A 177 -12.01 -4.79 20.59
N SER A 178 -11.61 -5.71 19.76
CA SER A 178 -10.84 -6.88 20.19
C SER A 178 -9.81 -7.22 19.12
N PRO A 179 -8.52 -7.15 19.46
CA PRO A 179 -7.50 -7.71 18.58
C PRO A 179 -7.69 -9.21 18.54
N LEU A 180 -7.89 -9.77 17.38
CA LEU A 180 -7.68 -11.19 17.17
C LEU A 180 -6.18 -11.44 17.32
N LEU A 181 -5.79 -11.97 18.49
CA LEU A 181 -4.47 -12.52 18.77
C LEU A 181 -4.19 -13.73 17.89
#